data_5d6bb98e881c89df2b915ff9261a091b
#
_entry.id   5d6bb98e881c89df2b915ff9261a091b
#
_cell.length_a   1.000
_cell.length_b   1.000
_cell.length_c   1.000
_cell.angle_alpha   90.00
_cell.angle_beta   90.00
_cell.angle_gamma   90.00
#
_symmetry.space_group_name_H-M   'P 1'
#
loop_
_entity.id
_entity.type
_entity.pdbx_description
1 polymer ?
#
loop_
_entity_poly.entity_id
_entity_poly.type
_entity_poly.pdbx_seq_one_letter_code
_entity_poly.pdbx_strand_id
1 'polypeptide(L)'
;MARLARLASLATLLLAAAALAACGDDNSERNRYIDELTSAQLRFQSTQERFEADATKSSTGRQNSRALTRFATAIAETVAALRRIDAPRQVAAEHRRFVGVFETWHDDVARFAAAIRNPTPRAFARARRRITAATDTFNRSSRDAATRIDAELERH
;
A
#
# COMPACT_ATOMS: atom_id res chain seq x y z
N MET A 1 22.66 4.01 8.11
CA MET A 1 21.62 4.88 7.49
C MET A 1 21.16 4.37 6.12
N ALA A 2 22.06 3.88 5.25
CA ALA A 2 21.69 3.39 3.89
C ALA A 2 20.79 2.13 3.83
N ARG A 3 20.48 1.48 4.96
CA ARG A 3 19.64 0.26 4.98
C ARG A 3 18.15 0.50 5.23
N LEU A 4 17.75 1.72 5.60
CA LEU A 4 16.31 2.07 5.69
C LEU A 4 15.71 2.37 4.30
N ALA A 5 16.54 2.83 3.36
CA ALA A 5 16.12 3.05 1.97
C ALA A 5 15.74 1.75 1.23
N ARG A 6 16.20 0.59 1.70
CA ARG A 6 15.84 -0.73 1.10
C ARG A 6 14.48 -1.29 1.56
N LEU A 7 13.79 -0.60 2.46
CA LEU A 7 12.43 -0.99 2.86
C LEU A 7 11.38 -0.65 1.79
N ALA A 8 11.77 0.08 0.76
CA ALA A 8 10.88 0.64 -0.23
C ALA A 8 10.99 0.01 -1.63
N SER A 9 11.71 -1.11 -1.80
CA SER A 9 11.58 -1.91 -3.03
C SER A 9 10.24 -2.65 -3.03
N LEU A 10 9.15 -1.87 -3.06
CA LEU A 10 7.81 -2.36 -3.25
C LEU A 10 7.66 -2.72 -4.72
N ALA A 11 7.50 -4.02 -4.97
CA ALA A 11 7.18 -4.54 -6.28
C ALA A 11 6.05 -3.73 -6.89
N THR A 12 6.29 -3.16 -8.06
CA THR A 12 5.29 -2.55 -8.91
C THR A 12 4.23 -3.62 -9.17
N LEU A 13 3.08 -3.52 -8.50
CA LEU A 13 1.90 -4.32 -8.79
C LEU A 13 1.37 -3.81 -10.14
N LEU A 14 1.85 -4.40 -11.23
CA LEU A 14 1.27 -4.24 -12.55
C LEU A 14 0.03 -5.15 -12.59
N LEU A 15 -1.14 -4.57 -12.40
CA LEU A 15 -2.36 -5.16 -12.93
C LEU A 15 -2.20 -5.17 -14.45
N ALA A 16 -1.99 -6.33 -15.03
CA ALA A 16 -2.05 -6.52 -16.46
C ALA A 16 -3.52 -6.38 -16.87
N ALA A 17 -3.92 -5.17 -17.26
CA ALA A 17 -5.23 -4.93 -17.84
C ALA A 17 -5.29 -5.67 -19.18
N ALA A 18 -5.80 -6.89 -19.17
CA ALA A 18 -6.18 -7.58 -20.37
C ALA A 18 -7.41 -6.88 -20.97
N ALA A 19 -7.16 -5.98 -21.91
CA ALA A 19 -8.21 -5.35 -22.71
C ALA A 19 -8.82 -6.40 -23.65
N LEU A 20 -9.83 -7.13 -23.16
CA LEU A 20 -10.73 -7.92 -24.01
C LEU A 20 -11.98 -7.08 -24.22
N ALA A 21 -12.11 -6.53 -25.42
CA ALA A 21 -13.31 -5.88 -25.88
C ALA A 21 -14.42 -6.94 -26.05
N ALA A 22 -15.30 -7.04 -25.05
CA ALA A 22 -16.57 -7.74 -25.17
C ALA A 22 -17.68 -6.76 -24.77
N CYS A 23 -18.67 -6.59 -25.61
CA CYS A 23 -19.78 -5.65 -25.46
C CYS A 23 -20.74 -6.09 -24.37
N GLY A 24 -21.01 -5.22 -23.37
CA GLY A 24 -22.05 -5.39 -22.35
C GLY A 24 -21.84 -4.40 -21.20
N ASP A 25 -22.92 -4.08 -20.46
CA ASP A 25 -22.89 -3.19 -19.29
C ASP A 25 -21.93 -3.69 -18.20
N ASP A 26 -21.76 -5.01 -18.05
CA ASP A 26 -20.84 -5.65 -17.12
C ASP A 26 -19.38 -5.27 -17.37
N ASN A 27 -19.00 -5.02 -18.64
CA ASN A 27 -17.67 -4.57 -18.99
C ASN A 27 -17.40 -3.11 -18.61
N SER A 28 -18.41 -2.26 -18.62
CA SER A 28 -18.26 -0.86 -18.22
C SER A 28 -17.97 -0.72 -16.71
N GLU A 29 -18.68 -1.50 -15.88
CA GLU A 29 -18.44 -1.55 -14.44
C GLU A 29 -17.05 -2.11 -14.10
N ARG A 30 -16.66 -3.20 -14.75
CA ARG A 30 -15.33 -3.81 -14.62
C ARG A 30 -14.22 -2.84 -15.01
N ASN A 31 -14.34 -2.18 -16.17
CA ASN A 31 -13.33 -1.23 -16.65
C ASN A 31 -13.22 -0.03 -15.71
N ARG A 32 -14.33 0.53 -15.26
CA ARG A 32 -14.35 1.60 -14.26
C ARG A 32 -13.62 1.19 -12.97
N TYR A 33 -13.91 -0.01 -12.46
CA TYR A 33 -13.25 -0.56 -11.28
C TYR A 33 -11.74 -0.68 -11.47
N ILE A 34 -11.27 -1.21 -12.61
CA ILE A 34 -9.85 -1.34 -12.93
C ILE A 34 -9.18 0.04 -13.01
N ASP A 35 -9.82 1.01 -13.64
CA ASP A 35 -9.29 2.38 -13.79
C ASP A 35 -9.18 3.08 -12.43
N GLU A 36 -10.19 2.97 -11.58
CA GLU A 36 -10.19 3.55 -10.23
C GLU A 36 -9.12 2.89 -9.34
N LEU A 37 -8.98 1.56 -9.39
CA LEU A 37 -7.97 0.81 -8.65
C LEU A 37 -6.57 1.18 -9.12
N THR A 38 -6.33 1.23 -10.43
CA THR A 38 -5.06 1.65 -11.04
C THR A 38 -4.70 3.08 -10.63
N SER A 39 -5.68 3.99 -10.64
CA SER A 39 -5.49 5.37 -10.20
C SER A 39 -5.10 5.47 -8.72
N ALA A 40 -5.69 4.63 -7.85
CA ALA A 40 -5.33 4.57 -6.44
C ALA A 40 -3.90 4.03 -6.24
N GLN A 41 -3.50 3.01 -7.01
CA GLN A 41 -2.15 2.44 -6.98
C GLN A 41 -1.09 3.45 -7.44
N LEU A 42 -1.30 4.17 -8.54
CA LEU A 42 -0.38 5.20 -9.02
C LEU A 42 -0.19 6.33 -8.00
N ARG A 43 -1.27 6.77 -7.35
CA ARG A 43 -1.18 7.75 -6.26
C ARG A 43 -0.37 7.22 -5.08
N PHE A 44 -0.56 5.96 -4.71
CA PHE A 44 0.20 5.33 -3.64
C PHE A 44 1.69 5.21 -4.01
N GLN A 45 2.03 4.80 -5.24
CA GLN A 45 3.40 4.75 -5.73
C GLN A 45 4.08 6.13 -5.64
N SER A 46 3.43 7.20 -6.12
CA SER A 46 3.95 8.57 -5.97
C SER A 46 4.18 8.97 -4.50
N THR A 47 3.34 8.49 -3.60
CA THR A 47 3.50 8.68 -2.16
C THR A 47 4.73 7.98 -1.61
N GLN A 48 5.00 6.76 -2.06
CA GLN A 48 6.20 6.01 -1.68
C GLN A 48 7.48 6.71 -2.17
N GLU A 49 7.50 7.15 -3.41
CA GLU A 49 8.64 7.88 -3.99
C GLU A 49 8.96 9.16 -3.19
N ARG A 50 7.93 9.91 -2.78
CA ARG A 50 8.10 11.08 -1.91
C ARG A 50 8.65 10.70 -0.53
N PHE A 51 8.13 9.62 0.06
CA PHE A 51 8.63 9.14 1.34
C PHE A 51 10.11 8.72 1.25
N GLU A 52 10.51 8.01 0.19
CA GLU A 52 11.91 7.63 -0.04
C GLU A 52 12.81 8.85 -0.17
N ALA A 53 12.38 9.85 -0.94
CA ALA A 53 13.11 11.10 -1.09
C ALA A 53 13.25 11.86 0.25
N ASP A 54 12.20 11.87 1.09
CA ASP A 54 12.23 12.46 2.43
C ASP A 54 13.13 11.67 3.40
N ALA A 55 13.05 10.34 3.36
CA ALA A 55 13.84 9.46 4.22
C ALA A 55 15.34 9.55 3.94
N THR A 56 15.74 9.72 2.68
CA THR A 56 17.16 9.90 2.30
C THR A 56 17.74 11.23 2.80
N LYS A 57 16.92 12.28 2.92
CA LYS A 57 17.32 13.60 3.43
C LYS A 57 17.30 13.67 4.95
N SER A 58 16.68 12.71 5.63
CA SER A 58 16.49 12.74 7.07
C SER A 58 17.73 12.20 7.81
N SER A 59 18.27 12.99 8.73
CA SER A 59 19.48 12.67 9.51
C SER A 59 19.22 12.33 10.98
N THR A 60 18.05 12.69 11.53
CA THR A 60 17.70 12.49 12.94
C THR A 60 16.49 11.60 13.13
N GLY A 61 16.38 10.97 14.32
CA GLY A 61 15.21 10.16 14.67
C GLY A 61 13.90 10.94 14.61
N ARG A 62 13.90 12.22 14.99
CA ARG A 62 12.72 13.10 14.90
C ARG A 62 12.33 13.41 13.46
N GLN A 63 13.29 13.67 12.58
CA GLN A 63 13.01 13.89 11.16
C GLN A 63 12.42 12.62 10.51
N ASN A 64 13.04 11.47 10.77
CA ASN A 64 12.51 10.17 10.31
C ASN A 64 11.10 9.88 10.84
N SER A 65 10.82 10.17 12.14
CA SER A 65 9.49 10.02 12.71
C SER A 65 8.46 10.92 12.01
N ARG A 66 8.80 12.18 11.69
CA ARG A 66 7.92 13.09 10.96
C ARG A 66 7.66 12.62 9.52
N ALA A 67 8.70 12.14 8.81
CA ALA A 67 8.55 11.60 7.46
C ALA A 67 7.62 10.38 7.46
N LEU A 68 7.78 9.47 8.42
CA LEU A 68 6.91 8.30 8.58
C LEU A 68 5.48 8.68 8.99
N THR A 69 5.30 9.73 9.80
CA THR A 69 3.95 10.22 10.13
C THR A 69 3.25 10.74 8.88
N ARG A 70 3.93 11.54 8.04
CA ARG A 70 3.35 11.98 6.75
C ARG A 70 3.04 10.81 5.84
N PHE A 71 3.92 9.81 5.79
CA PHE A 71 3.68 8.60 5.01
C PHE A 71 2.47 7.81 5.53
N ALA A 72 2.30 7.65 6.85
CA ALA A 72 1.11 7.04 7.43
C ALA A 72 -0.17 7.81 7.04
N THR A 73 -0.15 9.16 7.10
CA THR A 73 -1.29 9.97 6.65
C THR A 73 -1.64 9.69 5.20
N ALA A 74 -0.65 9.63 4.33
CA ALA A 74 -0.89 9.36 2.90
C ALA A 74 -1.35 7.90 2.63
N ILE A 75 -0.94 6.93 3.46
CA ILE A 75 -1.55 5.58 3.42
C ILE A 75 -3.02 5.64 3.83
N ALA A 76 -3.38 6.41 4.87
CA ALA A 76 -4.78 6.58 5.27
C ALA A 76 -5.63 7.22 4.17
N GLU A 77 -5.09 8.18 3.42
CA GLU A 77 -5.74 8.77 2.24
C GLU A 77 -5.95 7.72 1.13
N THR A 78 -4.96 6.84 0.93
CA THR A 78 -5.08 5.71 -0.01
C THR A 78 -6.17 4.73 0.43
N VAL A 79 -6.22 4.37 1.71
CA VAL A 79 -7.31 3.54 2.28
C VAL A 79 -8.68 4.18 2.04
N ALA A 80 -8.79 5.48 2.30
CA ALA A 80 -10.03 6.21 2.07
C ALA A 80 -10.42 6.25 0.58
N ALA A 81 -9.46 6.33 -0.33
CA ALA A 81 -9.71 6.25 -1.77
C ALA A 81 -10.15 4.85 -2.17
N LEU A 82 -9.46 3.80 -1.74
CA LEU A 82 -9.82 2.41 -2.01
C LEU A 82 -11.23 2.07 -1.50
N ARG A 83 -11.61 2.52 -0.30
CA ARG A 83 -12.96 2.30 0.26
C ARG A 83 -14.09 2.93 -0.54
N ARG A 84 -13.80 3.97 -1.35
CA ARG A 84 -14.79 4.63 -2.20
C ARG A 84 -14.99 3.97 -3.55
N ILE A 85 -14.11 3.05 -3.93
CA ILE A 85 -14.24 2.30 -5.17
C ILE A 85 -15.44 1.36 -5.05
N ASP A 86 -16.37 1.49 -5.99
CA ASP A 86 -17.50 0.60 -6.10
C ASP A 86 -17.06 -0.69 -6.81
N ALA A 87 -16.75 -1.70 -6.01
CA ALA A 87 -16.22 -2.95 -6.51
C ALA A 87 -17.35 -3.87 -7.02
N PRO A 88 -17.25 -4.40 -8.25
CA PRO A 88 -18.18 -5.37 -8.80
C PRO A 88 -18.41 -6.54 -7.83
N ARG A 89 -19.62 -7.11 -7.82
CA ARG A 89 -20.02 -8.15 -6.85
C ARG A 89 -19.06 -9.32 -6.80
N GLN A 90 -18.53 -9.76 -7.96
CA GLN A 90 -17.61 -10.88 -8.08
C GLN A 90 -16.28 -10.63 -7.36
N VAL A 91 -15.77 -9.39 -7.30
CA VAL A 91 -14.50 -9.03 -6.64
C VAL A 91 -14.66 -8.33 -5.30
N ALA A 92 -15.89 -8.02 -4.88
CA ALA A 92 -16.14 -7.20 -3.68
C ALA A 92 -15.51 -7.78 -2.40
N ALA A 93 -15.45 -9.10 -2.27
CA ALA A 93 -14.81 -9.75 -1.11
C ALA A 93 -13.30 -9.56 -1.12
N GLU A 94 -12.66 -9.76 -2.26
CA GLU A 94 -11.21 -9.62 -2.42
C GLU A 94 -10.79 -8.15 -2.34
N HIS A 95 -11.62 -7.24 -2.89
CA HIS A 95 -11.41 -5.81 -2.73
C HIS A 95 -11.40 -5.38 -1.24
N ARG A 96 -12.36 -5.83 -0.44
CA ARG A 96 -12.37 -5.57 1.01
C ARG A 96 -11.12 -6.12 1.71
N ARG A 97 -10.65 -7.31 1.31
CA ARG A 97 -9.39 -7.87 1.84
C ARG A 97 -8.19 -7.00 1.47
N PHE A 98 -8.15 -6.54 0.22
CA PHE A 98 -7.10 -5.64 -0.26
C PHE A 98 -7.07 -4.34 0.55
N VAL A 99 -8.23 -3.71 0.79
CA VAL A 99 -8.35 -2.54 1.67
C VAL A 99 -7.81 -2.84 3.06
N GLY A 100 -8.18 -3.96 3.67
CA GLY A 100 -7.72 -4.37 5.01
C GLY A 100 -6.21 -4.57 5.11
N VAL A 101 -5.54 -4.96 4.02
CA VAL A 101 -4.07 -5.03 3.94
C VAL A 101 -3.45 -3.64 4.10
N PHE A 102 -4.01 -2.62 3.43
CA PHE A 102 -3.54 -1.23 3.56
C PHE A 102 -3.82 -0.63 4.93
N GLU A 103 -4.96 -0.96 5.54
CA GLU A 103 -5.30 -0.53 6.91
C GLU A 103 -4.29 -1.08 7.92
N THR A 104 -3.99 -2.36 7.85
CA THR A 104 -2.99 -2.99 8.70
C THR A 104 -1.61 -2.35 8.53
N TRP A 105 -1.23 -2.07 7.27
CA TRP A 105 0.02 -1.40 6.95
C TRP A 105 0.09 0.04 7.49
N HIS A 106 -1.00 0.80 7.37
CA HIS A 106 -1.13 2.12 7.97
C HIS A 106 -0.80 2.09 9.47
N ASP A 107 -1.43 1.17 10.21
CA ASP A 107 -1.25 1.04 11.64
C ASP A 107 0.17 0.66 12.04
N ASP A 108 0.81 -0.22 11.26
CA ASP A 108 2.19 -0.63 11.50
C ASP A 108 3.17 0.55 11.27
N VAL A 109 2.99 1.33 10.21
CA VAL A 109 3.79 2.52 9.93
C VAL A 109 3.60 3.58 10.99
N ALA A 110 2.36 3.85 11.42
CA ALA A 110 2.04 4.82 12.47
C ALA A 110 2.68 4.41 13.82
N ARG A 111 2.58 3.13 14.20
CA ARG A 111 3.23 2.60 15.40
C ARG A 111 4.75 2.72 15.33
N PHE A 112 5.35 2.45 14.18
CA PHE A 112 6.78 2.60 13.98
C PHE A 112 7.22 4.06 14.09
N ALA A 113 6.50 4.98 13.44
CA ALA A 113 6.76 6.42 13.51
C ALA A 113 6.77 6.93 14.97
N ALA A 114 5.80 6.49 15.78
CA ALA A 114 5.75 6.83 17.21
C ALA A 114 6.94 6.23 17.99
N ALA A 115 7.27 4.97 17.72
CA ALA A 115 8.32 4.25 18.43
C ALA A 115 9.72 4.81 18.21
N ILE A 116 9.99 5.48 17.08
CA ILE A 116 11.33 6.00 16.74
C ILE A 116 11.51 7.48 17.07
N ARG A 117 10.54 8.13 17.66
CA ARG A 117 10.62 9.58 17.99
C ARG A 117 11.76 9.88 18.95
N ASN A 118 11.88 9.12 20.05
CA ASN A 118 12.94 9.20 21.05
C ASN A 118 13.27 7.78 21.60
N PRO A 119 13.83 6.89 20.77
CA PRO A 119 14.00 5.51 21.16
C PRO A 119 15.29 5.28 21.95
N THR A 120 15.27 4.34 22.90
CA THR A 120 16.50 3.69 23.34
C THR A 120 17.04 2.77 22.22
N PRO A 121 18.35 2.43 22.19
CA PRO A 121 18.90 1.54 21.17
C PRO A 121 18.18 0.18 21.07
N ARG A 122 17.79 -0.38 22.23
CA ARG A 122 17.01 -1.64 22.26
C ARG A 122 15.60 -1.49 21.73
N ALA A 123 14.92 -0.39 22.08
CA ALA A 123 13.57 -0.09 21.57
C ALA A 123 13.58 0.13 20.05
N PHE A 124 14.57 0.87 19.54
CA PHE A 124 14.75 1.07 18.10
C PHE A 124 14.98 -0.25 17.36
N ALA A 125 15.86 -1.11 17.87
CA ALA A 125 16.13 -2.41 17.26
C ALA A 125 14.85 -3.29 17.19
N ARG A 126 14.03 -3.29 18.24
CA ARG A 126 12.75 -4.01 18.24
C ARG A 126 11.76 -3.42 17.25
N ALA A 127 11.59 -2.10 17.23
CA ALA A 127 10.69 -1.41 16.32
C ALA A 127 11.09 -1.68 14.86
N ARG A 128 12.38 -1.62 14.54
CA ARG A 128 12.91 -1.92 13.21
C ARG A 128 12.59 -3.34 12.76
N ARG A 129 12.77 -4.35 13.61
CA ARG A 129 12.41 -5.74 13.26
C ARG A 129 10.93 -5.88 12.97
N ARG A 130 10.07 -5.24 13.78
CA ARG A 130 8.61 -5.28 13.58
C ARG A 130 8.19 -4.66 12.26
N ILE A 131 8.71 -3.47 11.93
CA ILE A 131 8.33 -2.81 10.68
C ILE A 131 8.86 -3.58 9.47
N THR A 132 10.06 -4.20 9.54
CA THR A 132 10.56 -5.05 8.45
C THR A 132 9.60 -6.24 8.22
N ALA A 133 9.22 -6.96 9.27
CA ALA A 133 8.27 -8.07 9.15
C ALA A 133 6.88 -7.61 8.65
N ALA A 134 6.42 -6.45 9.09
CA ALA A 134 5.16 -5.87 8.63
C ALA A 134 5.22 -5.51 7.13
N THR A 135 6.34 -4.94 6.67
CA THR A 135 6.58 -4.64 5.24
C THR A 135 6.55 -5.91 4.39
N ASP A 136 7.23 -6.96 4.84
CA ASP A 136 7.23 -8.25 4.12
C ASP A 136 5.82 -8.84 4.05
N THR A 137 5.05 -8.72 5.13
CA THR A 137 3.66 -9.19 5.18
C THR A 137 2.78 -8.36 4.25
N PHE A 138 2.88 -7.02 4.29
CA PHE A 138 2.15 -6.14 3.38
C PHE A 138 2.44 -6.51 1.92
N ASN A 139 3.71 -6.67 1.54
CA ASN A 139 4.11 -7.00 0.17
C ASN A 139 3.56 -8.35 -0.32
N ARG A 140 3.52 -9.35 0.55
CA ARG A 140 2.91 -10.65 0.20
C ARG A 140 1.40 -10.52 0.08
N SER A 141 0.74 -10.00 1.12
CA SER A 141 -0.72 -9.94 1.20
C SER A 141 -1.34 -9.05 0.13
N SER A 142 -0.67 -7.94 -0.24
CA SER A 142 -1.15 -7.06 -1.31
C SER A 142 -1.04 -7.74 -2.69
N ARG A 143 0.05 -8.46 -2.97
CA ARG A 143 0.18 -9.25 -4.20
C ARG A 143 -0.85 -10.38 -4.26
N ASP A 144 -1.01 -11.11 -3.17
CA ASP A 144 -1.99 -12.22 -3.10
C ASP A 144 -3.42 -11.71 -3.34
N ALA A 145 -3.78 -10.58 -2.74
CA ALA A 145 -5.10 -9.99 -2.92
C ALA A 145 -5.30 -9.47 -4.36
N ALA A 146 -4.30 -8.81 -4.95
CA ALA A 146 -4.33 -8.36 -6.34
C ALA A 146 -4.50 -9.55 -7.31
N THR A 147 -3.69 -10.61 -7.15
CA THR A 147 -3.80 -11.82 -7.98
C THR A 147 -5.19 -12.47 -7.89
N ARG A 148 -5.84 -12.44 -6.72
CA ARG A 148 -7.20 -12.95 -6.59
C ARG A 148 -8.23 -12.06 -7.26
N ILE A 149 -8.07 -10.74 -7.17
CA ILE A 149 -8.93 -9.79 -7.90
C ILE A 149 -8.83 -10.06 -9.40
N ASP A 150 -7.61 -10.18 -9.94
CA ASP A 150 -7.39 -10.46 -11.36
C ASP A 150 -8.05 -11.79 -11.77
N ALA A 151 -7.85 -12.84 -10.98
CA ALA A 151 -8.42 -14.15 -11.26
C ALA A 151 -9.97 -14.17 -11.21
N GLU A 152 -10.59 -13.35 -10.35
CA GLU A 152 -12.06 -13.21 -10.34
C GLU A 152 -12.55 -12.40 -11.55
N LEU A 153 -11.81 -11.35 -11.93
CA LEU A 153 -12.16 -10.55 -13.12
C LEU A 153 -12.02 -11.34 -14.44
N GLU A 154 -11.10 -12.31 -14.51
CA GLU A 154 -10.90 -13.15 -15.70
C GLU A 154 -11.96 -14.25 -15.84
N ARG A 155 -12.60 -14.66 -14.75
CA ARG A 155 -13.60 -15.75 -14.75
C ARG A 155 -14.98 -15.32 -15.23
N HIS A 156 -15.25 -14.02 -15.31
CA HIS A 156 -16.54 -13.43 -15.64
C HIS A 156 -16.42 -12.36 -16.73
#